data_eecef1285d877c35a7466e8a0f171f23
#
_entry.id   eecef1285d877c35a7466e8a0f171f23
#
_cell.length_a   1.000
_cell.length_b   1.000
_cell.length_c   1.000
_cell.angle_alpha   90.00
_cell.angle_beta   90.00
_cell.angle_gamma   90.00
#
_symmetry.space_group_name_H-M   'P 1'
#
loop_
_entity.id
_entity.type
_entity.pdbx_description
1 polymer ?
#
loop_
_entity_poly.entity_id
_entity_poly.type
_entity_poly.pdbx_seq_one_letter_code
_entity_poly.pdbx_strand_id
1 'polypeptide(L)'
;AMILALFTGAVAAVNVMWAGPWSSRHQDEVLAEAKANPGMAALAQGQFQQASDGSAVLFIENVNGNRFSDVFLAQLRPRGNARPSVVVADTGELSLRKDGSQVVTMNQGTRFEGTAMLRDFRITDFKIYRAIVGHQAVASDPNDTEQMDMRTLWHTDTDRARAELHWRFTLVATVFIMALMVVPLSVVNPRQGRVLSMLPAMLLYLVFFLLQTSIKSNGGKGKMDPMVWMWAVNLLYFALAVLLNLWDTVPMRRFRARFNKGAA
;
A
#
# COMPACT_ATOMS: atom_id res chain seq x y z
N ALA A 1 23.69 2.08 -24.91
CA ALA A 1 22.92 1.27 -23.94
C ALA A 1 23.54 1.31 -22.53
N MET A 2 24.83 1.02 -22.36
CA MET A 2 25.49 0.98 -21.03
C MET A 2 25.43 2.30 -20.26
N ILE A 3 25.71 3.44 -20.93
CA ILE A 3 25.64 4.77 -20.29
C ILE A 3 24.22 5.07 -19.80
N LEU A 4 23.21 4.77 -20.63
CA LEU A 4 21.82 4.96 -20.25
C LEU A 4 21.43 4.04 -19.08
N ALA A 5 21.87 2.78 -19.10
CA ALA A 5 21.62 1.84 -18.01
C ALA A 5 22.28 2.30 -16.70
N LEU A 6 23.47 2.89 -16.76
CA LEU A 6 24.18 3.42 -15.60
C LEU A 6 23.44 4.65 -15.03
N PHE A 7 23.00 5.55 -15.90
CA PHE A 7 22.23 6.72 -15.48
C PHE A 7 20.88 6.33 -14.88
N THR A 8 20.09 5.48 -15.55
CA THR A 8 18.79 5.00 -15.03
C THR A 8 18.96 4.18 -13.77
N GLY A 9 20.03 3.38 -13.65
CA GLY A 9 20.36 2.63 -12.44
C GLY A 9 20.68 3.54 -11.25
N ALA A 10 21.42 4.63 -11.48
CA ALA A 10 21.71 5.62 -10.44
C ALA A 10 20.43 6.34 -9.98
N VAL A 11 19.57 6.74 -10.91
CA VAL A 11 18.28 7.36 -10.59
C VAL A 11 17.38 6.38 -9.82
N ALA A 12 17.33 5.12 -10.24
CA ALA A 12 16.58 4.09 -9.54
C ALA A 12 17.12 3.85 -8.13
N ALA A 13 18.44 3.83 -7.94
CA ALA A 13 19.06 3.69 -6.63
C ALA A 13 18.69 4.84 -5.69
N VAL A 14 18.79 6.08 -6.15
CA VAL A 14 18.39 7.26 -5.36
C VAL A 14 16.90 7.20 -5.01
N ASN A 15 16.06 6.83 -5.96
CA ASN A 15 14.61 6.74 -5.74
C ASN A 15 14.28 5.67 -4.68
N VAL A 16 14.76 4.46 -4.86
CA VAL A 16 14.41 3.30 -4.00
C VAL A 16 15.03 3.41 -2.60
N MET A 17 16.26 3.94 -2.51
CA MET A 17 16.99 3.99 -1.24
C MET A 17 16.68 5.22 -0.39
N TRP A 18 16.31 6.32 -1.02
CA TRP A 18 16.11 7.59 -0.32
C TRP A 18 14.76 8.26 -0.59
N ALA A 19 14.42 8.55 -1.85
CA ALA A 19 13.22 9.30 -2.18
C ALA A 19 11.92 8.52 -1.86
N GLY A 20 11.88 7.22 -2.13
CA GLY A 20 10.73 6.36 -1.85
C GLY A 20 10.37 6.31 -0.36
N PRO A 21 11.27 5.89 0.54
CA PRO A 21 11.03 5.89 1.97
C PRO A 21 10.68 7.27 2.54
N TRP A 22 11.34 8.33 2.06
CA TRP A 22 11.02 9.70 2.46
C TRP A 22 9.61 10.11 2.04
N SER A 23 9.25 9.83 0.79
CA SER A 23 7.93 10.16 0.25
C SER A 23 6.82 9.41 0.98
N SER A 24 7.00 8.10 1.24
CA SER A 24 6.01 7.28 1.95
C SER A 24 5.78 7.78 3.38
N ARG A 25 6.84 8.17 4.09
CA ARG A 25 6.70 8.77 5.43
C ARG A 25 5.95 10.08 5.38
N HIS A 26 6.33 10.96 4.47
CA HIS A 26 5.70 12.28 4.37
C HIS A 26 4.23 12.18 3.96
N GLN A 27 3.87 11.23 3.09
CA GLN A 27 2.48 10.91 2.80
C GLN A 27 1.71 10.49 4.06
N ASP A 28 2.28 9.62 4.86
CA ASP A 28 1.61 9.13 6.06
C ASP A 28 1.53 10.21 7.14
N GLU A 29 2.56 11.06 7.28
CA GLU A 29 2.51 12.23 8.17
C GLU A 29 1.40 13.19 7.76
N VAL A 30 1.30 13.56 6.48
CA VAL A 30 0.24 14.44 5.96
C VAL A 30 -1.14 13.79 6.10
N LEU A 31 -1.25 12.49 5.81
CA LEU A 31 -2.49 11.75 6.02
C LEU A 31 -2.86 11.62 7.50
N ALA A 32 -1.87 11.43 8.38
CA ALA A 32 -2.08 11.41 9.82
C ALA A 32 -2.50 12.78 10.34
N GLU A 33 -1.88 13.86 9.87
CA GLU A 33 -2.23 15.23 10.23
C GLU A 33 -3.63 15.60 9.69
N ALA A 34 -3.94 15.27 8.44
CA ALA A 34 -5.27 15.46 7.87
C ALA A 34 -6.34 14.64 8.60
N LYS A 35 -5.96 13.48 9.13
CA LYS A 35 -6.84 12.62 9.92
C LYS A 35 -6.90 13.02 11.40
N ALA A 36 -5.82 13.55 11.96
CA ALA A 36 -5.76 14.05 13.34
C ALA A 36 -6.48 15.40 13.50
N ASN A 37 -6.49 16.19 12.45
CA ASN A 37 -7.39 17.33 12.28
C ASN A 37 -8.47 16.92 11.27
N PRO A 38 -9.46 16.12 11.64
CA PRO A 38 -10.68 16.11 10.89
C PRO A 38 -11.22 17.52 11.08
N GLY A 39 -10.78 18.41 10.19
CA GLY A 39 -11.43 19.71 10.13
C GLY A 39 -12.90 19.38 10.08
N MET A 40 -13.67 19.94 11.01
CA MET A 40 -15.13 19.79 11.04
C MET A 40 -15.77 20.27 9.73
N ALA A 41 -15.00 20.82 8.83
CA ALA A 41 -15.33 21.02 7.42
C ALA A 41 -15.68 19.71 6.68
N ALA A 42 -15.26 18.55 7.20
CA ALA A 42 -15.72 17.25 6.67
C ALA A 42 -17.10 16.87 7.20
N LEU A 43 -17.57 17.46 8.31
CA LEU A 43 -18.94 17.36 8.76
C LEU A 43 -19.71 18.46 8.07
N ALA A 44 -20.27 18.17 6.90
CA ALA A 44 -21.08 19.14 6.18
C ALA A 44 -22.29 19.53 7.03
N GLN A 45 -22.31 20.78 7.42
CA GLN A 45 -23.45 21.39 8.15
C GLN A 45 -24.74 21.16 7.37
N GLY A 46 -25.76 20.71 8.05
CA GLY A 46 -27.10 20.50 7.46
C GLY A 46 -27.20 19.26 6.56
N GLN A 47 -26.25 18.32 6.63
CA GLN A 47 -26.27 17.10 5.84
C GLN A 47 -26.13 15.83 6.69
N PHE A 48 -26.79 14.76 6.25
CA PHE A 48 -26.62 13.44 6.83
C PHE A 48 -25.30 12.82 6.39
N GLN A 49 -24.51 12.41 7.36
CA GLN A 49 -23.25 11.70 7.13
C GLN A 49 -23.32 10.29 7.67
N GLN A 50 -22.95 9.35 6.83
CA GLN A 50 -22.90 7.96 7.19
C GLN A 50 -21.47 7.56 7.56
N ALA A 51 -21.31 6.81 8.65
CA ALA A 51 -20.04 6.18 8.99
C ALA A 51 -19.59 5.26 7.86
N SER A 52 -18.25 5.15 7.64
CA SER A 52 -17.66 4.36 6.57
C SER A 52 -18.06 2.87 6.58
N ASP A 53 -18.43 2.34 7.75
CA ASP A 53 -18.91 0.97 7.95
C ASP A 53 -20.44 0.84 7.88
N GLY A 54 -21.16 1.92 7.64
CA GLY A 54 -22.63 1.97 7.61
C GLY A 54 -23.29 1.73 8.97
N SER A 55 -22.54 1.75 10.06
CA SER A 55 -23.05 1.45 11.40
C SER A 55 -23.81 2.62 12.04
N ALA A 56 -23.51 3.84 11.64
CA ALA A 56 -24.08 5.04 12.20
C ALA A 56 -24.35 6.11 11.12
N VAL A 57 -25.37 6.92 11.37
CA VAL A 57 -25.69 8.11 10.58
C VAL A 57 -25.72 9.31 11.53
N LEU A 58 -24.99 10.35 11.20
CA LEU A 58 -24.85 11.58 11.97
C LEU A 58 -25.43 12.74 11.16
N PHE A 59 -26.23 13.58 11.79
CA PHE A 59 -26.66 14.86 11.26
C PHE A 59 -26.34 15.95 12.28
N ILE A 60 -25.83 17.07 11.80
CA ILE A 60 -25.44 18.22 12.61
C ILE A 60 -26.01 19.46 11.94
N GLU A 61 -26.79 20.24 12.66
CA GLU A 61 -27.38 21.46 12.11
C GLU A 61 -26.36 22.59 12.03
N ASN A 62 -25.63 22.85 13.10
CA ASN A 62 -24.63 23.92 13.15
C ASN A 62 -23.28 23.43 13.65
N VAL A 63 -22.21 23.88 13.00
CA VAL A 63 -20.83 23.53 13.32
C VAL A 63 -20.02 24.79 13.64
N ASN A 64 -19.43 24.85 14.84
CA ASN A 64 -18.56 25.92 15.29
C ASN A 64 -17.24 25.36 15.79
N GLY A 65 -16.25 25.29 14.91
CA GLY A 65 -14.95 24.70 15.21
C GLY A 65 -15.06 23.22 15.55
N ASN A 66 -14.74 22.84 16.80
CA ASN A 66 -14.79 21.45 17.30
C ASN A 66 -16.11 21.13 18.04
N ARG A 67 -16.99 22.10 18.16
CA ARG A 67 -18.30 21.97 18.80
C ARG A 67 -19.39 22.09 17.77
N PHE A 68 -20.47 21.41 18.02
CA PHE A 68 -21.64 21.43 17.17
C PHE A 68 -22.94 21.48 18.02
N SER A 69 -23.97 21.99 17.42
CA SER A 69 -25.30 22.05 18.03
C SER A 69 -26.32 21.29 17.20
N ASP A 70 -27.40 20.89 17.85
CA ASP A 70 -28.52 20.18 17.26
C ASP A 70 -28.09 18.91 16.53
N VAL A 71 -27.69 17.94 17.33
CA VAL A 71 -27.09 16.68 16.89
C VAL A 71 -28.13 15.58 16.85
N PHE A 72 -28.19 14.90 15.72
CA PHE A 72 -28.96 13.68 15.56
C PHE A 72 -27.97 12.55 15.18
N LEU A 73 -27.94 11.51 15.99
CA LEU A 73 -27.12 10.32 15.75
C LEU A 73 -27.97 9.07 15.73
N ALA A 74 -28.07 8.40 14.59
CA ALA A 74 -28.72 7.11 14.48
C ALA A 74 -27.66 6.01 14.43
N GLN A 75 -27.66 5.09 15.38
CA GLN A 75 -26.84 3.91 15.41
C GLN A 75 -27.66 2.70 14.93
N LEU A 76 -27.48 2.32 13.66
CA LEU A 76 -28.25 1.27 13.01
C LEU A 76 -27.72 -0.12 13.33
N ARG A 77 -26.40 -0.24 13.43
CA ARG A 77 -25.68 -1.48 13.74
C ARG A 77 -24.63 -1.24 14.83
N PRO A 78 -25.06 -1.08 16.08
CA PRO A 78 -24.10 -0.87 17.16
C PRO A 78 -23.24 -2.13 17.36
N ARG A 79 -21.98 -1.91 17.78
CA ARG A 79 -21.04 -3.01 18.03
C ARG A 79 -21.44 -3.80 19.26
N GLY A 80 -21.25 -5.13 19.19
CA GLY A 80 -21.60 -6.04 20.26
C GLY A 80 -23.10 -6.30 20.37
N ASN A 81 -23.61 -6.48 21.58
CA ASN A 81 -25.01 -6.84 21.88
C ASN A 81 -25.90 -5.60 22.08
N ALA A 82 -25.46 -4.40 21.69
CA ALA A 82 -26.22 -3.19 21.83
C ALA A 82 -27.37 -3.12 20.79
N ARG A 83 -28.48 -2.48 21.19
CA ARG A 83 -29.65 -2.34 20.32
C ARG A 83 -29.51 -1.11 19.41
N PRO A 84 -30.19 -1.09 18.26
CA PRO A 84 -30.30 0.13 17.46
C PRO A 84 -30.85 1.27 18.30
N SER A 85 -30.29 2.45 18.12
CA SER A 85 -30.68 3.61 18.91
C SER A 85 -30.60 4.91 18.11
N VAL A 86 -31.41 5.84 18.46
CA VAL A 86 -31.37 7.21 17.96
C VAL A 86 -31.12 8.13 19.17
N VAL A 87 -30.19 9.04 19.00
CA VAL A 87 -29.79 10.00 20.01
C VAL A 87 -29.98 11.39 19.45
N VAL A 88 -30.66 12.24 20.20
CA VAL A 88 -30.79 13.66 19.90
C VAL A 88 -30.16 14.44 21.04
N ALA A 89 -29.34 15.42 20.74
CA ALA A 89 -28.66 16.22 21.75
C ALA A 89 -28.52 17.67 21.32
N ASP A 90 -28.58 18.58 22.30
CA ASP A 90 -28.48 20.02 22.06
C ASP A 90 -27.06 20.43 21.59
N THR A 91 -26.04 19.84 22.17
CA THR A 91 -24.65 20.14 21.81
C THR A 91 -23.79 18.89 21.79
N GLY A 92 -22.70 18.94 21.03
CA GLY A 92 -21.72 17.86 20.98
C GLY A 92 -20.36 18.33 20.59
N GLU A 93 -19.40 17.42 20.75
CA GLU A 93 -17.98 17.61 20.40
C GLU A 93 -17.44 16.32 19.81
N LEU A 94 -16.72 16.44 18.68
CA LEU A 94 -15.99 15.33 18.10
C LEU A 94 -14.57 15.32 18.64
N SER A 95 -14.13 14.19 19.15
CA SER A 95 -12.78 13.97 19.60
C SER A 95 -12.18 12.69 18.99
N LEU A 96 -10.91 12.77 18.66
CA LEU A 96 -10.15 11.60 18.19
C LEU A 96 -9.40 11.01 19.40
N ARG A 97 -9.63 9.73 19.66
CA ARG A 97 -8.89 9.01 20.69
C ARG A 97 -7.54 8.51 20.17
N LYS A 98 -6.59 8.26 21.05
CA LYS A 98 -5.23 7.75 20.70
C LYS A 98 -5.24 6.41 19.95
N ASP A 99 -6.31 5.63 20.09
CA ASP A 99 -6.52 4.36 19.37
C ASP A 99 -7.11 4.53 17.96
N GLY A 100 -7.25 5.77 17.48
CA GLY A 100 -7.85 6.08 16.18
C GLY A 100 -9.38 6.05 16.16
N SER A 101 -10.06 5.83 17.29
CA SER A 101 -11.51 5.88 17.33
C SER A 101 -12.01 7.32 17.37
N GLN A 102 -12.97 7.62 16.51
CA GLN A 102 -13.70 8.88 16.53
C GLN A 102 -14.85 8.79 17.53
N VAL A 103 -14.79 9.64 18.55
CA VAL A 103 -15.79 9.68 19.62
C VAL A 103 -16.54 10.99 19.54
N VAL A 104 -17.85 10.89 19.37
CA VAL A 104 -18.78 12.02 19.54
C VAL A 104 -19.24 12.04 20.99
N THR A 105 -18.91 13.12 21.68
CA THR A 105 -19.42 13.41 23.03
C THR A 105 -20.59 14.37 22.88
N MET A 106 -21.76 13.94 23.29
CA MET A 106 -23.01 14.73 23.25
C MET A 106 -23.44 15.13 24.66
N ASN A 107 -23.89 16.36 24.81
CA ASN A 107 -24.31 16.91 26.08
C ASN A 107 -25.81 17.27 26.01
N GLN A 108 -26.50 16.94 27.04
CA GLN A 108 -27.95 17.20 27.21
C GLN A 108 -28.76 16.67 26.03
N GLY A 109 -29.39 15.54 26.23
CA GLY A 109 -30.14 14.91 25.17
C GLY A 109 -30.91 13.68 25.60
N THR A 110 -31.60 13.11 24.63
CA THR A 110 -32.48 11.95 24.83
C THR A 110 -32.06 10.83 23.86
N ARG A 111 -31.95 9.64 24.39
CA ARG A 111 -31.65 8.42 23.62
C ARG A 111 -32.88 7.54 23.55
N PHE A 112 -33.24 7.15 22.36
CA PHE A 112 -34.34 6.26 22.03
C PHE A 112 -33.75 4.91 21.60
N GLU A 113 -34.01 3.85 22.35
CA GLU A 113 -33.62 2.49 22.02
C GLU A 113 -34.83 1.63 21.74
N GLY A 114 -34.74 0.79 20.73
CA GLY A 114 -35.80 -0.18 20.44
C GLY A 114 -35.65 -0.83 19.08
N THR A 115 -36.30 -1.96 18.90
CA THR A 115 -36.48 -2.64 17.63
C THR A 115 -37.95 -2.59 17.22
N ALA A 116 -38.22 -2.31 15.95
CA ALA A 116 -39.60 -2.20 15.42
C ALA A 116 -40.43 -3.48 15.61
N MET A 117 -39.77 -4.64 15.77
CA MET A 117 -40.42 -5.94 15.98
C MET A 117 -40.69 -6.29 17.44
N LEU A 118 -39.96 -5.68 18.36
CA LEU A 118 -40.13 -5.90 19.80
C LEU A 118 -40.75 -4.64 20.39
N ARG A 119 -41.89 -4.78 21.10
CA ARG A 119 -42.55 -3.66 21.82
C ARG A 119 -41.72 -3.15 23.02
N ASP A 120 -40.41 -3.31 22.95
CA ASP A 120 -39.45 -2.97 23.99
C ASP A 120 -38.74 -1.67 23.60
N PHE A 121 -39.40 -0.57 23.93
CA PHE A 121 -38.92 0.76 23.65
C PHE A 121 -38.43 1.41 24.95
N ARG A 122 -37.17 1.92 24.94
CA ARG A 122 -36.59 2.61 26.09
C ARG A 122 -36.22 4.03 25.71
N ILE A 123 -36.62 4.95 26.53
CA ILE A 123 -36.26 6.38 26.43
C ILE A 123 -35.35 6.68 27.62
N THR A 124 -34.20 7.28 27.37
CA THR A 124 -33.22 7.62 28.39
C THR A 124 -32.72 9.03 28.18
N ASP A 125 -32.99 9.91 29.15
CA ASP A 125 -32.38 11.23 29.18
C ASP A 125 -31.01 11.19 29.78
N PHE A 126 -30.04 11.87 29.18
CA PHE A 126 -28.66 11.89 29.60
C PHE A 126 -28.10 13.31 29.69
N LYS A 127 -27.16 13.50 30.58
CA LYS A 127 -26.35 14.71 30.64
C LYS A 127 -25.16 14.67 29.70
N ILE A 128 -24.50 13.51 29.61
CA ILE A 128 -23.36 13.27 28.74
C ILE A 128 -23.52 11.88 28.14
N TYR A 129 -23.42 11.79 26.82
CA TYR A 129 -23.40 10.53 26.08
C TYR A 129 -22.20 10.50 25.15
N ARG A 130 -21.49 9.39 25.12
CA ARG A 130 -20.34 9.19 24.23
C ARG A 130 -20.59 8.02 23.30
N ALA A 131 -20.46 8.26 22.00
CA ALA A 131 -20.62 7.25 20.97
C ALA A 131 -19.38 7.17 20.11
N ILE A 132 -18.95 5.96 19.78
CA ILE A 132 -17.94 5.75 18.76
C ILE A 132 -18.64 5.73 17.41
N VAL A 133 -18.35 6.72 16.56
CA VAL A 133 -18.98 6.89 15.25
C VAL A 133 -18.13 6.38 14.09
N GLY A 134 -16.85 6.11 14.34
CA GLY A 134 -15.93 5.57 13.35
C GLY A 134 -14.62 5.10 13.97
N HIS A 135 -13.89 4.30 13.21
CA HIS A 135 -12.47 4.03 13.45
C HIS A 135 -11.72 4.59 12.27
N GLN A 136 -10.88 5.57 12.54
CA GLN A 136 -9.79 5.87 11.61
C GLN A 136 -8.67 4.87 11.88
N ALA A 137 -8.22 4.18 10.85
CA ALA A 137 -6.98 3.44 10.95
C ALA A 137 -5.91 4.45 11.39
N VAL A 138 -5.28 4.20 12.54
CA VAL A 138 -4.14 4.99 12.99
C VAL A 138 -3.11 4.88 11.89
N ALA A 139 -2.77 6.00 11.30
CA ALA A 139 -1.76 6.05 10.27
C ALA A 139 -0.43 5.58 10.84
N SER A 140 0.30 4.87 10.01
CA SER A 140 1.69 4.50 10.21
C SER A 140 1.93 3.47 11.31
N ASP A 141 2.05 2.22 10.89
CA ASP A 141 2.72 1.21 11.70
C ASP A 141 4.21 1.63 11.79
N PRO A 142 4.73 1.97 12.99
CA PRO A 142 6.15 2.33 13.13
C PRO A 142 7.09 1.20 12.67
N ASN A 143 6.56 -0.01 12.49
CA ASN A 143 7.27 -1.17 11.99
C ASN A 143 7.08 -1.39 10.47
N ASP A 144 6.50 -0.44 9.75
CA ASP A 144 6.38 -0.55 8.30
C ASP A 144 7.77 -0.44 7.65
N THR A 145 8.28 -1.58 7.22
CA THR A 145 9.61 -1.71 6.65
C THR A 145 9.78 -0.95 5.34
N GLU A 146 8.68 -0.64 4.64
CA GLU A 146 8.73 0.13 3.39
C GLU A 146 9.09 1.61 3.63
N GLN A 147 8.77 2.13 4.81
CA GLN A 147 9.05 3.50 5.23
C GLN A 147 10.40 3.66 5.94
N MET A 148 11.03 2.54 6.33
CA MET A 148 12.30 2.58 7.05
C MET A 148 13.45 3.08 6.16
N ASP A 149 14.32 3.93 6.76
CA ASP A 149 15.59 4.31 6.13
C ASP A 149 16.50 3.11 5.96
N MET A 150 17.41 3.18 4.99
CA MET A 150 18.41 2.14 4.76
C MET A 150 19.24 1.83 6.02
N ARG A 151 19.56 2.84 6.84
CA ARG A 151 20.29 2.62 8.10
C ARG A 151 19.49 1.81 9.09
N THR A 152 18.24 2.19 9.33
CA THR A 152 17.33 1.50 10.25
C THR A 152 17.05 0.09 9.75
N LEU A 153 16.79 -0.06 8.45
CA LEU A 153 16.53 -1.34 7.82
C LEU A 153 17.71 -2.30 7.95
N TRP A 154 18.95 -1.79 7.82
CA TRP A 154 20.17 -2.60 7.96
C TRP A 154 20.38 -3.13 9.38
N HIS A 155 19.97 -2.37 10.41
CA HIS A 155 20.13 -2.76 11.81
C HIS A 155 18.91 -3.50 12.38
N THR A 156 17.82 -3.58 11.63
CA THR A 156 16.59 -4.26 12.09
C THR A 156 16.64 -5.73 11.65
N ASP A 157 16.77 -6.62 12.63
CA ASP A 157 16.86 -8.07 12.40
C ASP A 157 15.47 -8.73 12.42
N THR A 158 14.65 -8.38 11.44
CA THR A 158 13.35 -9.01 11.23
C THR A 158 13.27 -9.57 9.80
N ASP A 159 12.51 -10.64 9.60
CA ASP A 159 12.34 -11.25 8.28
C ASP A 159 11.78 -10.25 7.25
N ARG A 160 10.88 -9.36 7.69
CA ARG A 160 10.34 -8.29 6.86
C ARG A 160 11.42 -7.26 6.47
N ALA A 161 12.26 -6.86 7.41
CA ALA A 161 13.33 -5.90 7.14
C ALA A 161 14.39 -6.50 6.21
N ARG A 162 14.77 -7.76 6.38
CA ARG A 162 15.68 -8.46 5.45
C ARG A 162 15.08 -8.58 4.05
N ALA A 163 13.80 -8.95 3.94
CA ALA A 163 13.12 -9.03 2.65
C ALA A 163 13.08 -7.67 1.94
N GLU A 164 12.77 -6.60 2.67
CA GLU A 164 12.76 -5.24 2.13
C GLU A 164 14.15 -4.76 1.73
N LEU A 165 15.17 -5.02 2.54
CA LEU A 165 16.56 -4.68 2.25
C LEU A 165 17.03 -5.30 0.92
N HIS A 166 16.88 -6.63 0.81
CA HIS A 166 17.27 -7.34 -0.42
C HIS A 166 16.43 -6.93 -1.62
N TRP A 167 15.14 -6.64 -1.41
CA TRP A 167 14.27 -6.09 -2.44
C TRP A 167 14.81 -4.79 -3.03
N ARG A 168 15.24 -3.85 -2.19
CA ARG A 168 15.80 -2.57 -2.66
C ARG A 168 17.08 -2.75 -3.46
N PHE A 169 17.97 -3.63 -3.03
CA PHE A 169 19.20 -3.94 -3.80
C PHE A 169 18.88 -4.65 -5.11
N THR A 170 17.96 -5.61 -5.11
CA THR A 170 17.60 -6.33 -6.33
C THR A 170 16.90 -5.43 -7.34
N LEU A 171 16.13 -4.43 -6.92
CA LEU A 171 15.55 -3.44 -7.84
C LEU A 171 16.62 -2.67 -8.62
N VAL A 172 17.70 -2.27 -7.96
CA VAL A 172 18.81 -1.58 -8.64
C VAL A 172 19.52 -2.55 -9.60
N ALA A 173 19.81 -3.77 -9.16
CA ALA A 173 20.42 -4.81 -10.02
C ALA A 173 19.54 -5.14 -11.23
N THR A 174 18.23 -5.14 -11.05
CA THR A 174 17.25 -5.37 -12.11
C THR A 174 17.38 -4.39 -13.27
N VAL A 175 17.64 -3.13 -13.00
CA VAL A 175 17.81 -2.12 -14.06
C VAL A 175 18.96 -2.51 -15.01
N PHE A 176 20.08 -2.97 -14.46
CA PHE A 176 21.23 -3.41 -15.26
C PHE A 176 20.95 -4.70 -16.03
N ILE A 177 20.30 -5.67 -15.37
CA ILE A 177 19.95 -6.96 -15.99
C ILE A 177 18.98 -6.73 -17.16
N MET A 178 17.94 -5.91 -16.93
CA MET A 178 16.94 -5.62 -17.97
C MET A 178 17.53 -4.80 -19.11
N ALA A 179 18.42 -3.85 -18.83
CA ALA A 179 19.13 -3.10 -19.86
C ALA A 179 19.98 -4.00 -20.75
N LEU A 180 20.68 -5.00 -20.17
CA LEU A 180 21.42 -5.99 -20.93
C LEU A 180 20.50 -6.90 -21.76
N MET A 181 19.34 -7.26 -21.23
CA MET A 181 18.38 -8.15 -21.89
C MET A 181 17.65 -7.46 -23.05
N VAL A 182 17.33 -6.17 -22.91
CA VAL A 182 16.63 -5.42 -23.96
C VAL A 182 17.44 -5.29 -25.25
N VAL A 183 18.79 -5.23 -25.14
CA VAL A 183 19.65 -5.07 -26.33
C VAL A 183 19.43 -6.16 -27.39
N PRO A 184 19.53 -7.46 -27.07
CA PRO A 184 19.28 -8.51 -28.07
C PRO A 184 17.80 -8.64 -28.43
N LEU A 185 16.89 -8.34 -27.51
CA LEU A 185 15.44 -8.45 -27.75
C LEU A 185 14.89 -7.28 -28.59
N SER A 186 15.62 -6.16 -28.69
CA SER A 186 15.24 -4.99 -29.50
C SER A 186 15.56 -5.16 -30.99
N VAL A 187 16.22 -6.23 -31.41
CA VAL A 187 16.48 -6.52 -32.83
C VAL A 187 15.17 -6.89 -33.52
N VAL A 188 14.61 -5.91 -34.20
CA VAL A 188 13.29 -6.00 -34.85
C VAL A 188 13.39 -6.64 -36.21
N ASN A 189 12.58 -7.66 -36.47
CA ASN A 189 12.30 -8.10 -37.82
C ASN A 189 11.35 -7.08 -38.49
N PRO A 190 11.74 -6.43 -39.61
CA PRO A 190 10.93 -5.39 -40.26
C PRO A 190 9.53 -5.82 -40.65
N ARG A 191 9.32 -7.14 -40.77
CA ARG A 191 8.04 -7.74 -41.20
C ARG A 191 7.03 -7.99 -40.08
N GLN A 192 7.45 -7.97 -38.82
CA GLN A 192 6.61 -8.35 -37.64
C GLN A 192 6.01 -7.17 -36.87
N GLY A 193 6.37 -5.94 -37.24
CA GLY A 193 5.89 -4.75 -36.56
C GLY A 193 6.57 -4.49 -35.21
N ARG A 194 6.60 -3.21 -34.82
CA ARG A 194 7.36 -2.71 -33.67
C ARG A 194 6.81 -3.20 -32.33
N VAL A 195 5.50 -3.39 -32.24
CA VAL A 195 4.81 -3.79 -31.00
C VAL A 195 5.10 -5.26 -30.66
N LEU A 196 5.08 -6.13 -31.66
CA LEU A 196 5.29 -7.57 -31.45
C LEU A 196 6.72 -7.90 -30.97
N SER A 197 7.71 -7.06 -31.31
CA SER A 197 9.09 -7.24 -30.88
C SER A 197 9.34 -6.86 -29.42
N MET A 198 8.49 -6.00 -28.82
CA MET A 198 8.58 -5.62 -27.42
C MET A 198 7.93 -6.64 -26.48
N LEU A 199 7.01 -7.44 -26.97
CA LEU A 199 6.19 -8.36 -26.17
C LEU A 199 7.01 -9.40 -25.39
N PRO A 200 8.04 -10.05 -25.98
CA PRO A 200 8.90 -10.97 -25.22
C PRO A 200 9.64 -10.31 -24.06
N ALA A 201 10.15 -9.09 -24.27
CA ALA A 201 10.83 -8.34 -23.22
C ALA A 201 9.88 -7.96 -22.07
N MET A 202 8.67 -7.53 -22.39
CA MET A 202 7.64 -7.21 -21.40
C MET A 202 7.20 -8.44 -20.61
N LEU A 203 7.03 -9.58 -21.27
CA LEU A 203 6.66 -10.82 -20.58
C LEU A 203 7.78 -11.31 -19.65
N LEU A 204 9.02 -11.26 -20.09
CA LEU A 204 10.16 -11.62 -19.24
C LEU A 204 10.26 -10.71 -18.02
N TYR A 205 10.05 -9.40 -18.20
CA TYR A 205 10.01 -8.45 -17.08
C TYR A 205 8.85 -8.75 -16.14
N LEU A 206 7.66 -9.00 -16.65
CA LEU A 206 6.48 -9.32 -15.84
C LEU A 206 6.72 -10.56 -14.97
N VAL A 207 7.21 -11.64 -15.57
CA VAL A 207 7.54 -12.89 -14.85
C VAL A 207 8.59 -12.63 -13.78
N PHE A 208 9.64 -11.89 -14.12
CA PHE A 208 10.67 -11.50 -13.16
C PHE A 208 10.08 -10.74 -11.98
N PHE A 209 9.28 -9.72 -12.23
CA PHE A 209 8.66 -8.88 -11.21
C PHE A 209 7.73 -9.69 -10.30
N LEU A 210 6.91 -10.57 -10.87
CA LEU A 210 6.02 -11.44 -10.11
C LEU A 210 6.80 -12.42 -9.21
N LEU A 211 7.88 -13.02 -9.71
CA LEU A 211 8.75 -13.87 -8.93
C LEU A 211 9.38 -13.11 -7.76
N GLN A 212 9.96 -11.96 -8.01
CA GLN A 212 10.59 -11.12 -6.98
C GLN A 212 9.59 -10.67 -5.91
N THR A 213 8.40 -10.22 -6.32
CA THR A 213 7.34 -9.80 -5.39
C THR A 213 6.84 -10.97 -4.55
N SER A 214 6.70 -12.14 -5.15
CA SER A 214 6.32 -13.37 -4.43
C SER A 214 7.37 -13.75 -3.39
N ILE A 215 8.66 -13.67 -3.73
CA ILE A 215 9.76 -13.95 -2.80
C ILE A 215 9.80 -12.91 -1.68
N LYS A 216 9.60 -11.61 -1.98
CA LYS A 216 9.49 -10.54 -0.97
C LYS A 216 8.38 -10.88 0.04
N SER A 217 7.19 -11.19 -0.45
CA SER A 217 6.04 -11.51 0.40
C SER A 217 6.25 -12.75 1.27
N ASN A 218 6.79 -13.83 0.69
CA ASN A 218 7.05 -15.07 1.43
C ASN A 218 8.26 -14.93 2.38
N GLY A 219 9.28 -14.20 1.98
CA GLY A 219 10.44 -13.88 2.81
C GLY A 219 10.05 -13.05 4.03
N GLY A 220 9.20 -12.04 3.86
CA GLY A 220 8.68 -11.23 4.96
C GLY A 220 7.79 -12.00 5.95
N LYS A 221 7.31 -13.18 5.55
CA LYS A 221 6.55 -14.13 6.40
C LYS A 221 7.46 -15.21 7.03
N GLY A 222 8.76 -15.15 6.82
CA GLY A 222 9.71 -16.14 7.31
C GLY A 222 9.65 -17.52 6.62
N LYS A 223 8.94 -17.64 5.48
CA LYS A 223 8.78 -18.91 4.76
C LYS A 223 9.95 -19.26 3.84
N MET A 224 10.67 -18.25 3.40
CA MET A 224 11.79 -18.38 2.45
C MET A 224 12.88 -17.39 2.83
N ASP A 225 14.14 -17.75 2.58
CA ASP A 225 15.25 -16.81 2.74
C ASP A 225 15.29 -15.84 1.55
N PRO A 226 14.98 -14.53 1.77
CA PRO A 226 14.96 -13.57 0.69
C PRO A 226 16.34 -13.36 0.05
N MET A 227 17.41 -13.47 0.82
CA MET A 227 18.77 -13.33 0.30
C MET A 227 19.05 -14.37 -0.78
N VAL A 228 18.79 -15.64 -0.50
CA VAL A 228 19.11 -16.73 -1.43
C VAL A 228 18.22 -16.65 -2.67
N TRP A 229 16.92 -16.57 -2.49
CA TRP A 229 15.97 -16.70 -3.59
C TRP A 229 15.91 -15.47 -4.50
N MET A 230 15.95 -14.26 -3.95
CA MET A 230 15.98 -13.04 -4.78
C MET A 230 17.24 -12.96 -5.64
N TRP A 231 18.39 -13.28 -5.05
CA TRP A 231 19.65 -13.27 -5.81
C TRP A 231 19.77 -14.44 -6.79
N ALA A 232 19.20 -15.60 -6.49
CA ALA A 232 19.11 -16.71 -7.43
C ALA A 232 18.32 -16.34 -8.69
N VAL A 233 17.18 -15.66 -8.53
CA VAL A 233 16.40 -15.15 -9.69
C VAL A 233 17.18 -14.11 -10.46
N ASN A 234 17.86 -13.18 -9.79
CA ASN A 234 18.71 -12.18 -10.46
C ASN A 234 19.85 -12.83 -11.26
N LEU A 235 20.53 -13.83 -10.68
CA LEU A 235 21.58 -14.56 -11.36
C LEU A 235 21.05 -15.35 -12.57
N LEU A 236 19.89 -15.97 -12.45
CA LEU A 236 19.23 -16.65 -13.55
C LEU A 236 18.95 -15.71 -14.73
N TYR A 237 18.36 -14.54 -14.43
CA TYR A 237 18.05 -13.54 -15.45
C TYR A 237 19.31 -12.89 -16.02
N PHE A 238 20.32 -12.67 -15.21
CA PHE A 238 21.62 -12.20 -15.68
C PHE A 238 22.27 -13.22 -16.63
N ALA A 239 22.28 -14.49 -16.27
CA ALA A 239 22.78 -15.56 -17.13
C ALA A 239 21.99 -15.63 -18.46
N LEU A 240 20.67 -15.49 -18.40
CA LEU A 240 19.82 -15.42 -19.57
C LEU A 240 20.16 -14.20 -20.45
N ALA A 241 20.35 -13.01 -19.83
CA ALA A 241 20.76 -11.82 -20.56
C ALA A 241 22.11 -11.98 -21.27
N VAL A 242 23.09 -12.56 -20.58
CA VAL A 242 24.40 -12.86 -21.16
C VAL A 242 24.28 -13.88 -22.31
N LEU A 243 23.51 -14.94 -22.10
CA LEU A 243 23.26 -15.95 -23.13
C LEU A 243 22.65 -15.34 -24.39
N LEU A 244 21.62 -14.50 -24.23
CA LEU A 244 20.96 -13.81 -25.34
C LEU A 244 21.92 -12.88 -26.09
N ASN A 245 22.77 -12.14 -25.37
CA ASN A 245 23.78 -11.27 -25.99
C ASN A 245 24.87 -12.04 -26.72
N LEU A 246 25.27 -13.20 -26.18
CA LEU A 246 26.30 -14.05 -26.81
C LEU A 246 25.74 -14.87 -27.98
N TRP A 247 24.43 -15.11 -28.02
CA TRP A 247 23.78 -16.00 -28.98
C TRP A 247 24.08 -15.66 -30.44
N ASP A 248 24.19 -14.40 -30.79
CA ASP A 248 24.46 -13.90 -32.14
C ASP A 248 25.94 -13.56 -32.40
N THR A 249 26.79 -13.77 -31.42
CA THR A 249 28.23 -13.52 -31.59
C THR A 249 28.89 -14.56 -32.51
N VAL A 250 29.94 -14.14 -33.21
CA VAL A 250 30.68 -14.99 -34.13
C VAL A 250 31.19 -16.28 -33.48
N PRO A 251 31.72 -16.28 -32.23
CA PRO A 251 32.14 -17.49 -31.55
C PRO A 251 31.02 -18.52 -31.37
N MET A 252 29.82 -18.04 -30.98
CA MET A 252 28.66 -18.91 -30.72
C MET A 252 28.09 -19.49 -32.02
N ARG A 253 28.08 -18.72 -33.10
CA ARG A 253 27.73 -19.21 -34.44
C ARG A 253 28.68 -20.31 -34.91
N ARG A 254 29.96 -20.16 -34.64
CA ARG A 254 31.00 -21.20 -34.93
C ARG A 254 30.80 -22.43 -34.05
N PHE A 255 30.50 -22.26 -32.80
CA PHE A 255 30.23 -23.36 -31.87
C PHE A 255 28.99 -24.17 -32.31
N ARG A 256 27.86 -23.52 -32.63
CA ARG A 256 26.67 -24.18 -33.18
C ARG A 256 26.94 -24.90 -34.52
N ALA A 257 27.70 -24.28 -35.37
CA ALA A 257 28.08 -24.91 -36.65
C ALA A 257 28.91 -26.19 -36.48
N ARG A 258 29.68 -26.33 -35.40
CA ARG A 258 30.38 -27.56 -35.06
C ARG A 258 29.46 -28.69 -34.59
N PHE A 259 28.43 -28.33 -33.79
CA PHE A 259 27.43 -29.32 -33.32
C PHE A 259 26.52 -29.81 -34.46
N ASN A 260 26.11 -28.93 -35.37
CA ASN A 260 25.27 -29.34 -36.50
C ASN A 260 26.04 -30.18 -37.56
N LYS A 261 27.39 -30.10 -37.61
CA LYS A 261 28.18 -30.95 -38.49
C LYS A 261 28.39 -32.37 -37.95
N GLY A 262 28.07 -32.63 -36.70
CA GLY A 262 28.12 -33.96 -36.10
C GLY A 262 26.82 -34.74 -36.13
N ALA A 263 25.75 -34.15 -36.72
CA ALA A 263 24.41 -34.74 -36.81
C ALA A 263 23.98 -35.04 -38.26
N ALA A 264 24.92 -34.97 -39.23
CA ALA A 264 24.71 -35.36 -40.64
C ALA A 264 25.49 -36.63 -41.00
#